data_8a8a5dd8bb51eb1294f877dcaf3682a1
#
_entry.id   8a8a5dd8bb51eb1294f877dcaf3682a1
#
_cell.length_a   1.000
_cell.length_b   1.000
_cell.length_c   1.000
_cell.angle_alpha   90.00
_cell.angle_beta   90.00
_cell.angle_gamma   90.00
#
_symmetry.space_group_name_H-M   'P 1'
#
loop_
_entity.id
_entity.type
_entity.pdbx_description
1 polymer ?
#
loop_
_entity_poly.entity_id
_entity_poly.type
_entity_poly.pdbx_seq_one_letter_code
_entity_poly.pdbx_strand_id
1 'polypeptide(L)'
;MTLKMTLEPQEWLMVGDTKVVNIWNDTAKFKIDGAAPILRQAHTLSEQDADTTAKRVYLSVQLLYLGLTSNPDKYFRLVDALLKEHPAAGDAVQKANGQIASGSYYGALREYRKLICSMAV
;
A
#
# COMPACT_ATOMS: atom_id res chain seq x y z
N MET A 1 -13.38 -15.18 2.58
CA MET A 1 -12.11 -15.19 3.35
C MET A 1 -12.34 -14.48 4.67
N THR A 2 -11.83 -15.04 5.75
CA THR A 2 -11.99 -14.49 7.09
C THR A 2 -10.64 -13.99 7.60
N LEU A 3 -10.60 -12.78 8.10
CA LEU A 3 -9.40 -12.19 8.70
C LEU A 3 -9.71 -11.76 10.13
N LYS A 4 -8.92 -12.27 11.08
CA LYS A 4 -9.01 -11.85 12.48
C LYS A 4 -7.98 -10.76 12.75
N MET A 5 -8.41 -9.66 13.36
CA MET A 5 -7.56 -8.50 13.59
C MET A 5 -7.79 -7.90 14.96
N THR A 6 -6.77 -7.19 15.45
CA THR A 6 -6.87 -6.38 16.65
C THR A 6 -6.45 -4.96 16.31
N LEU A 7 -7.13 -3.99 16.94
CA LEU A 7 -6.75 -2.58 16.88
C LEU A 7 -6.56 -2.05 18.30
N GLU A 8 -5.44 -1.41 18.53
CA GLU A 8 -5.18 -0.68 19.77
C GLU A 8 -6.03 0.59 19.83
N PRO A 9 -6.18 1.23 20.99
CA PRO A 9 -6.92 2.50 21.07
C PRO A 9 -6.43 3.53 20.06
N GLN A 10 -7.34 4.13 19.30
CA GLN A 10 -7.09 5.13 18.25
C GLN A 10 -6.40 4.60 17.00
N GLU A 11 -6.02 3.33 17.00
CA GLU A 11 -5.50 2.69 15.79
C GLU A 11 -6.62 2.48 14.77
N TRP A 12 -6.27 2.52 13.49
CA TRP A 12 -7.24 2.37 12.42
C TRP A 12 -6.71 1.47 11.31
N LEU A 13 -7.62 1.03 10.44
CA LEU A 13 -7.30 0.34 9.19
C LEU A 13 -8.24 0.81 8.09
N MET A 14 -7.83 0.57 6.85
CA MET A 14 -8.69 0.81 5.70
C MET A 14 -9.35 -0.49 5.28
N VAL A 15 -10.64 -0.42 4.98
CA VAL A 15 -11.41 -1.48 4.35
C VAL A 15 -11.93 -0.88 3.05
N GLY A 16 -11.26 -1.14 1.93
CA GLY A 16 -11.54 -0.42 0.69
C GLY A 16 -11.30 1.08 0.87
N ASP A 17 -12.30 1.87 0.57
CA ASP A 17 -12.27 3.33 0.73
C ASP A 17 -12.70 3.81 2.11
N THR A 18 -12.93 2.89 3.05
CA THR A 18 -13.52 3.20 4.35
C THR A 18 -12.49 3.02 5.47
N LYS A 19 -12.35 4.04 6.31
CA LYS A 19 -11.47 3.99 7.48
C LYS A 19 -12.26 3.49 8.68
N VAL A 20 -11.73 2.47 9.37
CA VAL A 20 -12.30 1.93 10.60
C VAL A 20 -11.35 2.25 11.74
N VAL A 21 -11.81 2.99 12.73
CA VAL A 21 -11.00 3.48 13.86
C VAL A 21 -11.50 2.85 15.15
N ASN A 22 -10.58 2.35 15.98
CA ASN A 22 -10.94 1.92 17.33
C ASN A 22 -11.01 3.14 18.24
N ILE A 23 -12.21 3.55 18.59
CA ILE A 23 -12.44 4.71 19.47
C ILE A 23 -12.58 4.31 20.94
N TRP A 24 -12.46 3.01 21.25
CA TRP A 24 -12.54 2.51 22.61
C TRP A 24 -11.19 2.71 23.32
N ASN A 25 -11.22 2.67 24.64
CA ASN A 25 -10.01 2.87 25.46
C ASN A 25 -9.22 1.58 25.70
N ASP A 26 -9.57 0.48 25.03
CA ASP A 26 -8.92 -0.81 25.16
C ASP A 26 -8.77 -1.43 23.77
N THR A 27 -7.99 -2.52 23.68
CA THR A 27 -7.80 -3.27 22.45
C THR A 27 -9.12 -3.86 21.97
N ALA A 28 -9.45 -3.64 20.70
CA ALA A 28 -10.63 -4.22 20.06
C ALA A 28 -10.20 -5.42 19.22
N LYS A 29 -10.92 -6.54 19.36
CA LYS A 29 -10.75 -7.74 18.53
C LYS A 29 -11.96 -7.86 17.63
N PHE A 30 -11.71 -8.17 16.35
CA PHE A 30 -12.79 -8.34 15.40
C PHE A 30 -12.42 -9.26 14.26
N LYS A 31 -13.42 -9.68 13.53
CA LYS A 31 -13.30 -10.57 12.38
C LYS A 31 -13.86 -9.84 11.16
N ILE A 32 -13.13 -9.89 10.06
CA ILE A 32 -13.58 -9.33 8.79
C ILE A 32 -13.81 -10.48 7.83
N ASP A 33 -15.06 -10.65 7.39
CA ASP A 33 -15.44 -11.63 6.39
C ASP A 33 -15.74 -10.91 5.09
N GLY A 34 -15.13 -11.35 4.01
CA GLY A 34 -15.38 -10.78 2.70
C GLY A 34 -14.13 -10.64 1.86
N ALA A 35 -14.28 -9.97 0.72
CA ALA A 35 -13.22 -9.79 -0.26
C ALA A 35 -12.71 -8.35 -0.34
N ALA A 36 -13.15 -7.46 0.53
CA ALA A 36 -12.70 -6.07 0.51
C ALA A 36 -11.20 -5.99 0.81
N PRO A 37 -10.46 -5.12 0.12
CA PRO A 37 -9.04 -4.94 0.39
C PRO A 37 -8.84 -4.26 1.75
N ILE A 38 -7.94 -4.82 2.56
CA ILE A 38 -7.67 -4.34 3.91
C ILE A 38 -6.23 -3.87 3.98
N LEU A 39 -6.02 -2.68 4.54
CA LEU A 39 -4.68 -2.11 4.72
C LEU A 39 -4.57 -1.53 6.11
N ARG A 40 -3.57 -2.00 6.87
CA ARG A 40 -3.31 -1.53 8.24
C ARG A 40 -2.75 -0.12 8.23
N GLN A 41 -2.99 0.62 9.31
CA GLN A 41 -2.45 1.98 9.48
C GLN A 41 -0.94 2.02 9.22
N ALA A 42 -0.19 1.07 9.76
CA ALA A 42 1.27 1.02 9.61
C ALA A 42 1.73 0.90 8.16
N HIS A 43 0.87 0.42 7.26
CA HIS A 43 1.18 0.21 5.85
C HIS A 43 0.48 1.21 4.94
N THR A 44 -0.25 2.16 5.49
CA THR A 44 -0.98 3.18 4.75
C THR A 44 -0.17 4.47 4.75
N LEU A 45 0.04 5.01 3.56
CA LEU A 45 0.84 6.22 3.37
C LEU A 45 -0.09 7.38 2.99
N SER A 46 0.11 8.55 3.59
CA SER A 46 -0.59 9.77 3.19
C SER A 46 0.19 10.50 2.10
N GLU A 47 -0.50 11.40 1.38
CA GLU A 47 0.17 12.23 0.39
C GLU A 47 1.28 13.09 1.01
N GLN A 48 1.07 13.58 2.22
CA GLN A 48 2.06 14.40 2.92
C GLN A 48 3.32 13.60 3.26
N ASP A 49 3.18 12.32 3.56
CA ASP A 49 4.29 11.45 3.92
C ASP A 49 5.00 10.87 2.69
N ALA A 50 4.41 10.99 1.51
CA ALA A 50 4.99 10.52 0.25
C ALA A 50 5.98 11.55 -0.31
N ASP A 51 7.10 11.71 0.39
CA ASP A 51 8.09 12.75 0.12
C ASP A 51 9.27 12.29 -0.77
N THR A 52 9.25 11.06 -1.23
CA THR A 52 10.22 10.52 -2.19
C THR A 52 9.48 9.89 -3.37
N THR A 53 10.19 9.71 -4.50
CA THR A 53 9.58 9.07 -5.67
C THR A 53 9.14 7.64 -5.36
N ALA A 54 9.96 6.87 -4.62
CA ALA A 54 9.59 5.51 -4.23
C ALA A 54 8.32 5.49 -3.38
N LYS A 55 8.16 6.41 -2.44
CA LYS A 55 6.96 6.54 -1.62
C LYS A 55 5.74 6.95 -2.45
N ARG A 56 5.93 7.81 -3.46
CA ARG A 56 4.84 8.18 -4.37
C ARG A 56 4.41 7.01 -5.23
N VAL A 57 5.35 6.16 -5.66
CA VAL A 57 5.01 4.90 -6.33
C VAL A 57 4.18 4.02 -5.42
N TYR A 58 4.59 3.85 -4.17
CA TYR A 58 3.84 3.08 -3.18
C TYR A 58 2.40 3.62 -3.04
N LEU A 59 2.27 4.94 -2.89
CA LEU A 59 0.95 5.57 -2.75
C LEU A 59 0.07 5.33 -3.97
N SER A 60 0.63 5.37 -5.19
CA SER A 60 -0.14 5.09 -6.41
C SER A 60 -0.66 3.66 -6.44
N VAL A 61 0.13 2.68 -5.98
CA VAL A 61 -0.30 1.29 -5.86
C VAL A 61 -1.35 1.13 -4.76
N GLN A 62 -1.19 1.86 -3.65
CA GLN A 62 -2.17 1.87 -2.57
C GLN A 62 -3.56 2.29 -3.06
N LEU A 63 -3.62 3.31 -3.89
CA LEU A 63 -4.90 3.78 -4.46
C LEU A 63 -5.52 2.70 -5.36
N LEU A 64 -4.72 2.00 -6.14
CA LEU A 64 -5.19 0.88 -6.95
C LEU A 64 -5.69 -0.27 -6.07
N TYR A 65 -4.93 -0.62 -5.04
CA TYR A 65 -5.29 -1.71 -4.13
C TYR A 65 -6.61 -1.45 -3.41
N LEU A 66 -6.79 -0.23 -2.91
CA LEU A 66 -8.00 0.13 -2.16
C LEU A 66 -9.20 0.43 -3.05
N GLY A 67 -9.03 0.40 -4.37
CA GLY A 67 -10.11 0.66 -5.31
C GLY A 67 -10.48 2.13 -5.46
N LEU A 68 -9.61 3.04 -5.02
CA LEU A 68 -9.83 4.49 -5.14
C LEU A 68 -9.54 5.00 -6.54
N THR A 69 -8.82 4.24 -7.34
CA THR A 69 -8.61 4.47 -8.77
C THR A 69 -8.50 3.13 -9.48
N SER A 70 -8.89 3.09 -10.75
CA SER A 70 -8.70 1.92 -11.61
C SER A 70 -7.65 2.18 -12.71
N ASN A 71 -7.13 3.40 -12.79
CA ASN A 71 -6.21 3.80 -13.86
C ASN A 71 -4.76 3.74 -13.36
N PRO A 72 -3.90 2.84 -13.95
CA PRO A 72 -2.52 2.70 -13.53
C PRO A 72 -1.55 3.70 -14.18
N ASP A 73 -2.00 4.67 -14.96
CA ASP A 73 -1.12 5.56 -15.71
C ASP A 73 -0.18 6.35 -14.80
N LYS A 74 -0.69 6.85 -13.66
CA LYS A 74 0.12 7.58 -12.71
C LYS A 74 1.22 6.70 -12.13
N TYR A 75 0.90 5.44 -11.84
CA TYR A 75 1.88 4.47 -11.37
C TYR A 75 3.04 4.32 -12.37
N PHE A 76 2.72 4.11 -13.64
CA PHE A 76 3.77 3.90 -14.65
C PHE A 76 4.63 5.14 -14.85
N ARG A 77 4.05 6.34 -14.80
CA ARG A 77 4.84 7.59 -14.89
C ARG A 77 5.79 7.74 -13.71
N LEU A 78 5.34 7.42 -12.50
CA LEU A 78 6.18 7.49 -11.31
C LEU A 78 7.28 6.43 -11.33
N VAL A 79 7.00 5.25 -11.86
CA VAL A 79 8.00 4.19 -12.00
C VAL A 79 9.10 4.61 -12.97
N ASP A 80 8.76 5.26 -14.07
CA ASP A 80 9.75 5.79 -15.01
C ASP A 80 10.68 6.77 -14.31
N ALA A 81 10.12 7.67 -13.49
CA ALA A 81 10.93 8.62 -12.72
C ALA A 81 11.82 7.90 -11.70
N LEU A 82 11.27 6.89 -11.02
CA LEU A 82 12.03 6.10 -10.04
C LEU A 82 13.23 5.41 -10.67
N LEU A 83 13.05 4.81 -11.85
CA LEU A 83 14.12 4.10 -12.54
C LEU A 83 15.21 5.04 -13.05
N LYS A 84 14.85 6.28 -13.40
CA LYS A 84 15.84 7.30 -13.77
C LYS A 84 16.67 7.76 -12.58
N GLU A 85 16.03 7.90 -11.41
CA GLU A 85 16.70 8.32 -10.17
C GLU A 85 17.51 7.18 -9.56
N HIS A 86 16.98 5.94 -9.60
CA HIS A 86 17.54 4.77 -8.94
C HIS A 86 17.49 3.56 -9.87
N PRO A 87 18.43 3.45 -10.84
CA PRO A 87 18.44 2.29 -11.76
C PRO A 87 18.52 0.95 -11.05
N ALA A 88 19.09 0.90 -9.84
CA ALA A 88 19.18 -0.33 -9.05
C ALA A 88 17.81 -0.85 -8.60
N ALA A 89 16.75 -0.05 -8.70
CA ALA A 89 15.40 -0.48 -8.37
C ALA A 89 14.76 -1.35 -9.47
N GLY A 90 15.45 -1.57 -10.58
CA GLY A 90 14.88 -2.27 -11.75
C GLY A 90 14.30 -3.63 -11.45
N ASP A 91 14.97 -4.45 -10.63
CA ASP A 91 14.49 -5.80 -10.32
C ASP A 91 13.18 -5.75 -9.51
N ALA A 92 13.11 -4.88 -8.51
CA ALA A 92 11.91 -4.70 -7.70
C ALA A 92 10.74 -4.18 -8.55
N VAL A 93 11.01 -3.22 -9.43
CA VAL A 93 10.01 -2.65 -10.33
C VAL A 93 9.50 -3.72 -11.30
N GLN A 94 10.38 -4.52 -11.89
CA GLN A 94 9.98 -5.56 -12.83
C GLN A 94 9.04 -6.56 -12.16
N LYS A 95 9.38 -6.99 -10.95
CA LYS A 95 8.56 -7.92 -10.18
C LYS A 95 7.20 -7.30 -9.84
N ALA A 96 7.20 -6.06 -9.37
CA ALA A 96 5.97 -5.35 -9.04
C ALA A 96 5.09 -5.13 -10.27
N ASN A 97 5.67 -4.79 -11.42
CA ASN A 97 4.92 -4.62 -12.67
C ASN A 97 4.19 -5.90 -13.07
N GLY A 98 4.82 -7.06 -12.89
CA GLY A 98 4.17 -8.34 -13.13
C GLY A 98 2.97 -8.57 -12.22
N GLN A 99 3.09 -8.18 -10.96
CA GLN A 99 2.00 -8.28 -9.99
C GLN A 99 0.87 -7.31 -10.31
N ILE A 100 1.18 -6.08 -10.71
CA ILE A 100 0.18 -5.09 -11.16
C ILE A 100 -0.59 -5.64 -12.37
N ALA A 101 0.13 -6.20 -13.35
CA ALA A 101 -0.48 -6.75 -14.56
C ALA A 101 -1.42 -7.92 -14.26
N SER A 102 -1.14 -8.71 -13.23
CA SER A 102 -1.98 -9.83 -12.82
C SER A 102 -3.07 -9.43 -11.80
N GLY A 103 -3.16 -8.16 -11.41
CA GLY A 103 -4.11 -7.69 -10.42
C GLY A 103 -3.72 -7.94 -8.97
N SER A 104 -2.49 -8.38 -8.72
CA SER A 104 -1.98 -8.66 -7.37
C SER A 104 -1.39 -7.40 -6.74
N TYR A 105 -2.23 -6.40 -6.50
CA TYR A 105 -1.79 -5.10 -6.00
C TYR A 105 -1.15 -5.19 -4.61
N TYR A 106 -1.63 -6.08 -3.76
CA TYR A 106 -1.03 -6.26 -2.44
C TYR A 106 0.42 -6.75 -2.53
N GLY A 107 0.70 -7.66 -3.45
CA GLY A 107 2.06 -8.12 -3.71
C GLY A 107 2.96 -6.98 -4.16
N ALA A 108 2.47 -6.11 -5.04
CA ALA A 108 3.22 -4.93 -5.48
C ALA A 108 3.49 -3.97 -4.31
N LEU A 109 2.53 -3.75 -3.42
CA LEU A 109 2.74 -2.94 -2.21
C LEU A 109 3.88 -3.49 -1.37
N ARG A 110 3.93 -4.81 -1.18
CA ARG A 110 4.99 -5.47 -0.41
C ARG A 110 6.37 -5.25 -1.07
N GLU A 111 6.45 -5.35 -2.39
CA GLU A 111 7.72 -5.12 -3.10
C GLU A 111 8.22 -3.69 -2.91
N TYR A 112 7.34 -2.71 -3.05
CA TYR A 112 7.74 -1.31 -2.85
C TYR A 112 8.04 -0.98 -1.40
N ARG A 113 7.36 -1.63 -0.45
CA ARG A 113 7.68 -1.48 0.97
C ARG A 113 9.09 -1.96 1.27
N LYS A 114 9.48 -3.11 0.73
CA LYS A 114 10.84 -3.64 0.86
C LYS A 114 11.86 -2.70 0.23
N LEU A 115 11.55 -2.17 -0.96
CA LEU A 115 12.44 -1.24 -1.66
C LEU A 115 12.64 0.03 -0.84
N ILE A 116 11.56 0.62 -0.33
CA ILE A 116 11.62 1.83 0.49
C ILE A 116 12.47 1.59 1.73
N CYS A 117 12.29 0.46 2.42
CA CYS A 117 13.10 0.10 3.58
C CYS A 117 14.58 -0.02 3.23
N SER A 118 14.92 -0.58 2.07
CA SER A 118 16.32 -0.74 1.63
C SER A 118 16.96 0.60 1.26
N MET A 119 16.17 1.59 0.87
CA MET A 119 16.66 2.92 0.50
C MET A 119 16.75 3.87 1.68
N ALA A 120 16.15 3.54 2.82
CA ALA A 120 16.14 4.34 4.03
C ALA A 120 17.40 4.07 4.86
N VAL A 121 18.53 4.57 4.41
CA VAL A 121 19.82 4.38 5.10
C VAL A 121 20.35 5.73 5.58
#